data_9a496d4c20c17b3636253b93ecde9a1e
#
_entry.id   9a496d4c20c17b3636253b93ecde9a1e
#
_cell.length_a   1.000
_cell.length_b   1.000
_cell.length_c   1.000
_cell.angle_alpha   90.00
_cell.angle_beta   90.00
_cell.angle_gamma   90.00
#
_symmetry.space_group_name_H-M   'P 1'
#
loop_
_entity.id
_entity.type
_entity.pdbx_description
1 polymer ?
#
loop_
_entity_poly.entity_id
_entity_poly.type
_entity_poly.pdbx_seq_one_letter_code
_entity_poly.pdbx_strand_id
1 'polypeptide(L)'
;MRRRTSGLVVVLVCLLGPVSAADAATTLLRLDGVGPLKLGMTRAAAVKTGWLADRAPGCELASPRPITYLFTGPKAPGGLRGSAQFDSGRLSVISFSRGVRTRVGVRIGAPTARMVSKYRNAGFGASSMFSPTFAGTFVTVKRGGRQVLGAFARGGHVKSLAVPAVPVCE
;
A
#
# COMPACT_ATOMS: atom_id res chain seq x y z
N MET A 1 -8.48 -74.85 26.04
CA MET A 1 -9.14 -73.51 26.17
C MET A 1 -8.19 -72.41 25.75
N ARG A 2 -8.35 -71.84 24.53
CA ARG A 2 -7.53 -70.71 24.02
C ARG A 2 -8.40 -69.47 23.95
N ARG A 3 -8.10 -68.45 24.78
CA ARG A 3 -8.74 -67.13 24.77
C ARG A 3 -8.11 -66.30 23.64
N ARG A 4 -8.92 -65.87 22.70
CA ARG A 4 -8.56 -64.88 21.64
C ARG A 4 -8.88 -63.50 22.21
N THR A 5 -7.85 -62.67 22.38
CA THR A 5 -7.98 -61.23 22.69
C THR A 5 -8.04 -60.46 21.37
N SER A 6 -9.23 -59.90 21.07
CA SER A 6 -9.42 -58.98 19.92
C SER A 6 -8.96 -57.59 20.35
N GLY A 7 -7.89 -57.12 19.73
CA GLY A 7 -7.42 -55.75 19.90
C GLY A 7 -8.22 -54.76 19.00
N LEU A 8 -8.85 -53.79 19.60
CA LEU A 8 -9.56 -52.72 18.92
C LEU A 8 -8.55 -51.62 18.52
N VAL A 9 -8.31 -51.47 17.21
CA VAL A 9 -7.46 -50.40 16.65
C VAL A 9 -8.37 -49.19 16.41
N VAL A 10 -8.24 -48.16 17.21
CA VAL A 10 -8.91 -46.84 17.01
C VAL A 10 -8.03 -46.01 16.08
N VAL A 11 -8.46 -45.83 14.83
CA VAL A 11 -7.82 -44.91 13.88
C VAL A 11 -8.35 -43.53 14.10
N LEU A 12 -7.51 -42.66 14.71
CA LEU A 12 -7.80 -41.23 14.91
C LEU A 12 -7.51 -40.47 13.59
N VAL A 13 -8.54 -40.20 12.81
CA VAL A 13 -8.44 -39.37 11.59
C VAL A 13 -8.44 -37.90 11.99
N CYS A 14 -7.25 -37.29 11.99
CA CYS A 14 -7.11 -35.84 12.13
C CYS A 14 -7.58 -35.14 10.85
N LEU A 15 -8.80 -34.59 10.88
CA LEU A 15 -9.34 -33.70 9.85
C LEU A 15 -8.58 -32.35 9.92
N LEU A 16 -7.47 -32.23 9.19
CA LEU A 16 -6.84 -30.96 8.89
C LEU A 16 -7.73 -30.22 7.87
N GLY A 17 -8.68 -29.43 8.35
CA GLY A 17 -9.46 -28.53 7.51
C GLY A 17 -8.52 -27.49 6.87
N PRO A 18 -8.75 -27.09 5.59
CA PRO A 18 -7.98 -26.03 4.96
C PRO A 18 -8.18 -24.75 5.76
N VAL A 19 -7.10 -24.20 6.34
CA VAL A 19 -7.09 -22.86 6.90
C VAL A 19 -7.24 -21.90 5.72
N SER A 20 -8.46 -21.44 5.46
CA SER A 20 -8.73 -20.37 4.51
C SER A 20 -7.98 -19.14 4.99
N ALA A 21 -6.87 -18.78 4.32
CA ALA A 21 -6.25 -17.49 4.48
C ALA A 21 -7.30 -16.44 4.11
N ALA A 22 -7.90 -15.81 5.11
CA ALA A 22 -8.80 -14.70 4.91
C ALA A 22 -8.05 -13.65 4.08
N ASP A 23 -8.46 -13.45 2.84
CA ASP A 23 -7.93 -12.41 1.96
C ASP A 23 -8.09 -11.08 2.70
N ALA A 24 -6.99 -10.55 3.23
CA ALA A 24 -7.00 -9.27 3.93
C ALA A 24 -7.61 -8.23 2.99
N ALA A 25 -8.75 -7.66 3.37
CA ALA A 25 -9.51 -6.75 2.54
C ALA A 25 -8.59 -5.64 2.00
N THR A 26 -8.33 -5.68 0.70
CA THR A 26 -7.38 -4.76 0.07
C THR A 26 -8.06 -3.42 -0.19
N THR A 27 -7.58 -2.37 0.46
CA THR A 27 -8.14 -1.02 0.34
C THR A 27 -7.88 -0.41 -1.03
N LEU A 28 -8.89 0.25 -1.63
CA LEU A 28 -8.77 0.90 -2.92
C LEU A 28 -8.02 2.24 -2.80
N LEU A 29 -6.83 2.31 -3.41
CA LEU A 29 -6.11 3.56 -3.63
C LEU A 29 -6.64 4.25 -4.88
N ARG A 30 -7.26 5.42 -4.72
CA ARG A 30 -7.70 6.30 -5.80
C ARG A 30 -6.61 7.32 -6.12
N LEU A 31 -6.73 8.01 -7.25
CA LEU A 31 -5.76 9.04 -7.66
C LEU A 31 -5.85 10.32 -6.80
N ASP A 32 -6.94 10.48 -6.08
CA ASP A 32 -7.22 11.62 -5.19
C ASP A 32 -7.15 11.26 -3.70
N GLY A 33 -6.93 9.97 -3.35
CA GLY A 33 -6.90 9.56 -1.95
C GLY A 33 -7.21 8.10 -1.68
N VAL A 34 -7.55 7.78 -0.42
CA VAL A 34 -7.85 6.44 0.06
C VAL A 34 -8.92 6.49 1.14
N GLY A 35 -9.93 5.61 1.08
CA GLY A 35 -11.02 5.62 2.06
C GLY A 35 -11.61 7.03 2.25
N PRO A 36 -11.68 7.57 3.48
CA PRO A 36 -12.17 8.92 3.75
C PRO A 36 -11.14 10.01 3.47
N LEU A 37 -9.86 9.67 3.28
CA LEU A 37 -8.78 10.63 3.09
C LEU A 37 -8.69 11.05 1.63
N LYS A 38 -8.63 12.39 1.40
CA LYS A 38 -8.45 13.00 0.08
C LYS A 38 -7.28 13.99 0.11
N LEU A 39 -6.52 14.04 -0.97
CA LEU A 39 -5.49 15.08 -1.16
C LEU A 39 -6.12 16.47 -1.00
N GLY A 40 -5.38 17.40 -0.40
CA GLY A 40 -5.85 18.74 -0.10
C GLY A 40 -6.65 18.89 1.21
N MET A 41 -7.08 17.79 1.85
CA MET A 41 -7.73 17.88 3.18
C MET A 41 -6.84 18.57 4.19
N THR A 42 -7.45 19.35 5.10
CA THR A 42 -6.72 19.89 6.24
C THR A 42 -6.28 18.76 7.18
N ARG A 43 -5.18 18.97 7.88
CA ARG A 43 -4.67 18.01 8.86
C ARG A 43 -5.72 17.64 9.91
N ALA A 44 -6.43 18.62 10.46
CA ALA A 44 -7.47 18.37 11.45
C ALA A 44 -8.58 17.48 10.92
N ALA A 45 -9.07 17.73 9.70
CA ALA A 45 -10.09 16.91 9.06
C ALA A 45 -9.60 15.49 8.78
N ALA A 46 -8.35 15.32 8.32
CA ALA A 46 -7.78 14.03 8.05
C ALA A 46 -7.60 13.18 9.33
N VAL A 47 -7.09 13.76 10.42
CA VAL A 47 -6.95 13.09 11.72
C VAL A 47 -8.32 12.71 12.30
N LYS A 48 -9.32 13.58 12.16
CA LYS A 48 -10.71 13.32 12.62
C LYS A 48 -11.33 12.09 11.95
N THR A 49 -10.83 11.64 10.79
CA THR A 49 -11.32 10.40 10.16
C THR A 49 -11.07 9.16 11.02
N GLY A 50 -10.10 9.21 11.94
CA GLY A 50 -9.66 8.11 12.77
C GLY A 50 -8.79 7.06 12.03
N TRP A 51 -8.34 7.37 10.82
CA TRP A 51 -7.42 6.50 10.06
C TRP A 51 -5.95 6.78 10.37
N LEU A 52 -5.65 8.01 10.79
CA LEU A 52 -4.31 8.47 11.07
C LEU A 52 -4.11 8.61 12.59
N ALA A 53 -3.02 8.05 13.09
CA ALA A 53 -2.51 8.29 14.44
C ALA A 53 -0.99 8.51 14.34
N ASP A 54 -0.23 8.19 15.30
CA ASP A 54 1.22 8.25 15.42
C ASP A 54 1.94 9.13 14.38
N ARG A 55 2.68 10.10 14.86
CA ARG A 55 3.56 10.89 14.01
C ARG A 55 4.79 10.10 13.66
N ALA A 56 5.19 10.14 12.39
CA ALA A 56 6.47 9.65 11.93
C ALA A 56 7.42 10.83 11.63
N PRO A 57 8.74 10.60 11.68
CA PRO A 57 9.69 11.56 11.17
C PRO A 57 9.35 11.91 9.72
N GLY A 58 9.28 13.19 9.41
CA GLY A 58 9.19 13.67 8.02
C GLY A 58 10.57 13.64 7.36
N CYS A 59 10.64 14.09 6.11
CA CYS A 59 11.90 14.28 5.43
C CYS A 59 12.73 15.36 6.14
N GLU A 60 13.89 15.00 6.66
CA GLU A 60 14.76 15.92 7.41
C GLU A 60 15.38 17.01 6.53
N LEU A 61 15.53 16.70 5.23
CA LEU A 61 16.13 17.62 4.26
C LEU A 61 15.11 18.60 3.67
N ALA A 62 13.81 18.36 3.87
CA ALA A 62 12.77 19.28 3.38
C ALA A 62 12.65 20.52 4.27
N SER A 63 12.53 21.69 3.65
CA SER A 63 12.27 22.97 4.33
C SER A 63 11.06 23.67 3.66
N PRO A 64 9.93 23.89 4.37
CA PRO A 64 9.64 23.43 5.74
C PRO A 64 9.46 21.91 5.81
N ARG A 65 9.76 21.32 6.98
CA ARG A 65 9.59 19.87 7.18
C ARG A 65 8.12 19.48 7.12
N PRO A 66 7.73 18.52 6.26
CA PRO A 66 6.37 18.03 6.22
C PRO A 66 6.02 17.25 7.49
N ILE A 67 4.77 17.37 7.93
CA ILE A 67 4.26 16.58 9.05
C ILE A 67 3.73 15.26 8.50
N THR A 68 4.22 14.14 9.02
CA THR A 68 3.83 12.80 8.58
C THR A 68 3.06 12.08 9.67
N TYR A 69 2.00 11.38 9.29
CA TYR A 69 1.21 10.49 10.14
C TYR A 69 1.17 9.08 9.55
N LEU A 70 1.10 8.07 10.42
CA LEU A 70 0.94 6.67 10.02
C LEU A 70 -0.55 6.27 9.96
N PHE A 71 -0.85 5.23 9.19
CA PHE A 71 -2.18 4.61 9.12
C PHE A 71 -2.37 3.62 10.29
N THR A 72 -2.28 4.12 11.50
CA THR A 72 -2.38 3.37 12.75
C THR A 72 -3.59 3.76 13.59
N GLY A 73 -4.45 4.62 13.04
CA GLY A 73 -5.65 5.05 13.74
C GLY A 73 -6.67 3.92 13.92
N PRO A 74 -7.55 4.01 14.93
CA PRO A 74 -8.46 2.93 15.31
C PRO A 74 -9.48 2.55 14.23
N LYS A 75 -9.72 3.42 13.26
CA LYS A 75 -10.62 3.17 12.11
C LYS A 75 -9.87 2.80 10.82
N ALA A 76 -8.53 2.71 10.86
CA ALA A 76 -7.76 2.27 9.70
C ALA A 76 -8.02 0.78 9.45
N PRO A 77 -8.20 0.35 8.17
CA PRO A 77 -8.34 -1.06 7.85
C PRO A 77 -7.12 -1.87 8.30
N GLY A 78 -7.37 -3.04 8.88
CA GLY A 78 -6.31 -3.95 9.29
C GLY A 78 -5.40 -4.33 8.12
N GLY A 79 -4.09 -4.42 8.38
CA GLY A 79 -3.09 -4.78 7.37
C GLY A 79 -2.67 -3.63 6.43
N LEU A 80 -3.27 -2.44 6.56
CA LEU A 80 -2.85 -1.24 5.85
C LEU A 80 -1.54 -0.72 6.46
N ARG A 81 -0.49 -0.55 5.64
CA ARG A 81 0.77 0.08 6.06
C ARG A 81 1.13 1.20 5.11
N GLY A 82 1.33 2.38 5.67
CA GLY A 82 1.63 3.57 4.88
C GLY A 82 1.68 4.82 5.73
N SER A 83 1.84 5.95 5.07
CA SER A 83 1.91 7.26 5.69
C SER A 83 1.15 8.32 4.89
N ALA A 84 0.72 9.34 5.59
CA ALA A 84 0.08 10.53 5.06
C ALA A 84 0.95 11.75 5.41
N GLN A 85 1.40 12.46 4.40
CA GLN A 85 2.27 13.62 4.54
C GLN A 85 1.48 14.91 4.32
N PHE A 86 1.70 15.86 5.19
CA PHE A 86 1.04 17.18 5.16
C PHE A 86 2.08 18.24 4.89
N ASP A 87 1.81 19.03 3.87
CA ASP A 87 2.55 20.23 3.53
C ASP A 87 1.65 21.44 3.72
N SER A 88 2.15 22.48 4.40
CA SER A 88 1.38 23.70 4.72
C SER A 88 0.00 23.40 5.32
N GLY A 89 -0.07 22.36 6.18
CA GLY A 89 -1.28 21.93 6.87
C GLY A 89 -2.31 21.17 6.02
N ARG A 90 -1.99 20.87 4.75
CA ARG A 90 -2.84 20.11 3.83
C ARG A 90 -2.21 18.78 3.45
N LEU A 91 -3.05 17.76 3.29
CA LEU A 91 -2.63 16.41 2.86
C LEU A 91 -2.10 16.47 1.43
N SER A 92 -0.79 16.33 1.29
CA SER A 92 -0.07 16.48 0.03
C SER A 92 0.30 15.14 -0.62
N VAL A 93 0.63 14.13 0.21
CA VAL A 93 1.03 12.80 -0.27
C VAL A 93 0.43 11.72 0.63
N ILE A 94 -0.01 10.64 0.00
CA ILE A 94 -0.40 9.40 0.69
C ILE A 94 0.41 8.27 0.07
N SER A 95 1.18 7.54 0.88
CA SER A 95 2.02 6.44 0.41
C SER A 95 1.73 5.15 1.17
N PHE A 96 1.87 4.00 0.49
CA PHE A 96 1.62 2.69 1.06
C PHE A 96 2.71 1.69 0.67
N SER A 97 3.08 0.86 1.62
CA SER A 97 3.91 -0.32 1.42
C SER A 97 3.13 -1.63 1.52
N ARG A 98 1.85 -1.59 1.97
CA ARG A 98 0.98 -2.78 2.10
C ARG A 98 -0.50 -2.42 2.14
N GLY A 99 -1.35 -3.38 1.78
CA GLY A 99 -2.81 -3.34 2.03
C GLY A 99 -3.61 -2.55 1.02
N VAL A 100 -3.01 -2.09 -0.10
CA VAL A 100 -3.72 -1.32 -1.12
C VAL A 100 -3.67 -1.96 -2.51
N ARG A 101 -4.70 -1.66 -3.30
CA ARG A 101 -4.73 -1.88 -4.75
C ARG A 101 -5.21 -0.63 -5.46
N THR A 102 -4.74 -0.39 -6.65
CA THR A 102 -5.23 0.71 -7.50
C THR A 102 -6.48 0.29 -8.27
N ARG A 103 -7.18 1.26 -8.86
CA ARG A 103 -8.39 1.01 -9.67
C ARG A 103 -8.12 0.09 -10.88
N VAL A 104 -6.92 0.17 -11.48
CA VAL A 104 -6.51 -0.73 -12.56
C VAL A 104 -5.98 -2.08 -12.06
N GLY A 105 -6.13 -2.37 -10.77
CA GLY A 105 -5.79 -3.66 -10.16
C GLY A 105 -4.29 -3.87 -9.93
N VAL A 106 -3.48 -2.81 -9.85
CA VAL A 106 -2.07 -2.90 -9.41
C VAL A 106 -2.02 -2.98 -7.89
N ARG A 107 -1.22 -3.92 -7.38
CA ARG A 107 -0.97 -4.13 -5.94
C ARG A 107 0.52 -4.01 -5.64
N ILE A 108 0.86 -3.83 -4.37
CA ILE A 108 2.23 -4.04 -3.89
C ILE A 108 2.66 -5.46 -4.24
N GLY A 109 3.90 -5.63 -4.67
CA GLY A 109 4.43 -6.90 -5.20
C GLY A 109 4.18 -7.14 -6.69
N ALA A 110 3.37 -6.33 -7.36
CA ALA A 110 3.15 -6.48 -8.80
C ALA A 110 4.43 -6.22 -9.61
N PRO A 111 4.66 -6.94 -10.74
CA PRO A 111 5.76 -6.61 -11.64
C PRO A 111 5.65 -5.18 -12.19
N THR A 112 6.77 -4.45 -12.20
CA THR A 112 6.84 -3.05 -12.66
C THR A 112 6.34 -2.90 -14.10
N ALA A 113 6.76 -3.78 -15.01
CA ALA A 113 6.32 -3.77 -16.40
C ALA A 113 4.80 -3.93 -16.52
N ARG A 114 4.20 -4.82 -15.71
CA ARG A 114 2.74 -5.01 -15.67
C ARG A 114 2.01 -3.75 -15.18
N MET A 115 2.58 -3.05 -14.20
CA MET A 115 2.01 -1.78 -13.73
C MET A 115 1.99 -0.76 -14.88
N VAL A 116 3.13 -0.53 -15.54
CA VAL A 116 3.25 0.42 -16.64
C VAL A 116 2.27 0.07 -17.77
N SER A 117 2.21 -1.19 -18.19
CA SER A 117 1.28 -1.66 -19.22
C SER A 117 -0.19 -1.42 -18.86
N LYS A 118 -0.61 -1.79 -17.63
CA LYS A 118 -2.00 -1.58 -17.17
C LYS A 118 -2.42 -0.11 -17.18
N TYR A 119 -1.54 0.79 -16.78
CA TYR A 119 -1.86 2.22 -16.79
C TYR A 119 -1.90 2.78 -18.21
N ARG A 120 -0.99 2.37 -19.11
CA ARG A 120 -1.03 2.75 -20.53
C ARG A 120 -2.32 2.29 -21.19
N ASN A 121 -2.71 1.03 -20.97
CA ASN A 121 -3.96 0.49 -21.51
C ASN A 121 -5.21 1.19 -20.96
N ALA A 122 -5.12 1.81 -19.78
CA ALA A 122 -6.19 2.61 -19.18
C ALA A 122 -6.14 4.10 -19.62
N GLY A 123 -5.33 4.47 -20.62
CA GLY A 123 -5.25 5.82 -21.18
C GLY A 123 -4.39 6.80 -20.38
N PHE A 124 -3.52 6.32 -19.50
CA PHE A 124 -2.57 7.17 -18.77
C PHE A 124 -1.19 7.18 -19.45
N GLY A 125 -0.48 8.28 -19.35
CA GLY A 125 0.96 8.28 -19.56
C GLY A 125 1.64 7.53 -18.40
N ALA A 126 2.36 6.45 -18.70
CA ALA A 126 3.08 5.71 -17.67
C ALA A 126 4.50 5.39 -18.15
N SER A 127 5.49 5.67 -17.29
CA SER A 127 6.90 5.42 -17.54
C SER A 127 7.59 4.91 -16.28
N SER A 128 8.75 4.30 -16.46
CA SER A 128 9.61 3.89 -15.36
C SER A 128 11.04 4.34 -15.60
N MET A 129 11.73 4.72 -14.52
CA MET A 129 13.12 5.19 -14.56
C MET A 129 13.87 4.55 -13.39
N PHE A 130 15.01 3.95 -13.67
CA PHE A 130 15.91 3.43 -12.64
C PHE A 130 16.67 4.59 -12.00
N SER A 131 16.78 4.56 -10.68
CA SER A 131 17.60 5.47 -9.90
C SER A 131 18.72 4.70 -9.21
N PRO A 132 19.98 4.97 -9.56
CA PRO A 132 21.13 4.37 -8.88
C PRO A 132 21.19 4.74 -7.39
N THR A 133 20.91 5.98 -7.05
CA THR A 133 20.91 6.50 -5.68
C THR A 133 20.01 5.68 -4.74
N PHE A 134 18.81 5.30 -5.20
CA PHE A 134 17.87 4.50 -4.40
C PHE A 134 17.97 3.00 -4.68
N ALA A 135 18.86 2.57 -5.58
CA ALA A 135 18.96 1.19 -6.05
C ALA A 135 17.58 0.60 -6.43
N GLY A 136 16.77 1.38 -7.14
CA GLY A 136 15.40 1.01 -7.47
C GLY A 136 14.83 1.78 -8.66
N THR A 137 13.60 1.44 -9.02
CA THR A 137 12.90 2.01 -10.16
C THR A 137 11.71 2.84 -9.69
N PHE A 138 11.64 4.08 -10.11
CA PHE A 138 10.45 4.91 -9.94
C PHE A 138 9.52 4.73 -11.14
N VAL A 139 8.23 4.53 -10.85
CA VAL A 139 7.17 4.54 -11.85
C VAL A 139 6.36 5.80 -11.68
N THR A 140 6.21 6.53 -12.77
CA THR A 140 5.40 7.76 -12.82
C THR A 140 4.18 7.51 -13.70
N VAL A 141 2.99 7.82 -13.17
CA VAL A 141 1.73 7.79 -13.91
C VAL A 141 1.19 9.20 -14.03
N LYS A 142 0.90 9.63 -15.27
CA LYS A 142 0.42 10.97 -15.59
C LYS A 142 -0.96 10.94 -16.23
N ARG A 143 -1.77 11.95 -15.92
CA ARG A 143 -3.03 12.22 -16.59
C ARG A 143 -3.05 13.69 -17.02
N GLY A 144 -3.23 13.96 -18.31
CA GLY A 144 -3.16 15.33 -18.85
C GLY A 144 -1.83 16.03 -18.51
N GLY A 145 -0.69 15.34 -18.63
CA GLY A 145 0.64 15.86 -18.31
C GLY A 145 1.00 15.90 -16.83
N ARG A 146 0.02 15.88 -15.90
CA ARG A 146 0.24 15.96 -14.45
C ARG A 146 0.44 14.58 -13.85
N GLN A 147 1.42 14.44 -12.95
CA GLN A 147 1.59 13.22 -12.17
C GLN A 147 0.43 13.03 -11.19
N VAL A 148 -0.16 11.83 -11.21
CA VAL A 148 -1.32 11.49 -10.37
C VAL A 148 -1.10 10.24 -9.52
N LEU A 149 -0.07 9.46 -9.83
CA LEU A 149 0.35 8.33 -9.03
C LEU A 149 1.83 8.04 -9.28
N GLY A 150 2.51 7.63 -8.23
CA GLY A 150 3.87 7.13 -8.28
C GLY A 150 3.98 5.75 -7.64
N ALA A 151 5.02 5.01 -8.03
CA ALA A 151 5.43 3.81 -7.33
C ALA A 151 6.96 3.75 -7.25
N PHE A 152 7.46 3.14 -6.18
CA PHE A 152 8.83 2.70 -6.08
C PHE A 152 8.89 1.19 -6.19
N ALA A 153 9.81 0.67 -6.97
CA ALA A 153 10.01 -0.75 -7.21
C ALA A 153 11.46 -1.15 -6.97
N ARG A 154 11.67 -2.35 -6.48
CA ARG A 154 12.99 -2.96 -6.31
C ARG A 154 12.94 -4.41 -6.74
N GLY A 155 13.98 -4.89 -7.42
CA GLY A 155 14.00 -6.24 -8.00
C GLY A 155 12.86 -6.48 -9.00
N GLY A 156 12.47 -5.44 -9.77
CA GLY A 156 11.39 -5.55 -10.75
C GLY A 156 9.96 -5.56 -10.18
N HIS A 157 9.79 -5.42 -8.86
CA HIS A 157 8.48 -5.49 -8.20
C HIS A 157 8.17 -4.23 -7.40
N VAL A 158 6.94 -3.76 -7.49
CA VAL A 158 6.41 -2.60 -6.77
C VAL A 158 6.52 -2.84 -5.26
N LYS A 159 7.20 -1.95 -4.55
CA LYS A 159 7.39 -1.95 -3.09
C LYS A 159 6.54 -0.91 -2.40
N SER A 160 6.25 0.21 -3.09
CA SER A 160 5.32 1.21 -2.59
C SER A 160 4.49 1.83 -3.72
N LEU A 161 3.30 2.30 -3.34
CA LEU A 161 2.40 3.08 -4.18
C LEU A 161 2.08 4.39 -3.48
N ALA A 162 2.06 5.49 -4.20
CA ALA A 162 1.76 6.80 -3.62
C ALA A 162 0.96 7.69 -4.56
N VAL A 163 0.17 8.59 -4.00
CA VAL A 163 -0.56 9.63 -4.70
C VAL A 163 -0.19 10.99 -4.11
N PRO A 164 0.14 11.99 -4.95
CA PRO A 164 0.31 11.91 -6.41
C PRO A 164 1.68 11.35 -6.82
N ALA A 165 2.66 11.30 -5.91
CA ALA A 165 4.04 10.90 -6.18
C ALA A 165 4.62 10.14 -4.98
N VAL A 166 5.65 9.32 -5.22
CA VAL A 166 6.44 8.72 -4.14
C VAL A 166 7.23 9.84 -3.47
N PRO A 167 7.13 10.02 -2.14
CA PRO A 167 7.99 10.97 -1.45
C PRO A 167 9.43 10.45 -1.47
N VAL A 168 10.34 11.28 -1.90
CA VAL A 168 11.78 11.03 -1.84
C VAL A 168 12.41 12.06 -0.93
N CYS A 169 13.32 11.61 -0.08
CA CYS A 169 14.19 12.45 0.72
C CYS A 169 15.60 12.34 0.14
N GLU A 170 16.02 13.36 -0.57
CA GLU A 170 17.37 13.53 -1.09
C GLU A 170 18.17 14.46 -0.19
#